data_1cf8dad9c2c0ff1513dd5a21d8ac1dd4
#
_entry.id   1cf8dad9c2c0ff1513dd5a21d8ac1dd4
#
_cell.length_a   1.000
_cell.length_b   1.000
_cell.length_c   1.000
_cell.angle_alpha   90.00
_cell.angle_beta   90.00
_cell.angle_gamma   90.00
#
_symmetry.space_group_name_H-M   'P 1'
#
loop_
_entity.id
_entity.type
_entity.pdbx_description
1 polymer ?
#
loop_
_entity_poly.entity_id
_entity_poly.type
_entity_poly.pdbx_seq_one_letter_code
_entity_poly.pdbx_strand_id
1 'polypeptide(L)'
;FNKNEVEQILGIELDVSFIKNTLTKLQIESEVSDEIISFKSPSWRYDLERPIDLIEELAKHYGFNNFESTLPIGNNLNSKGDYWDKRLYLSNKLSSSNFYEIQTLSFTDSMSNEIFTPEKKSVNVINPIDQTQENLRTNLLTSLINTYKLNFDNNGKSNRYYEINNVYDESKHKKFKTIPNQEYSLGLLIPENESIDDRRGKTILNNIDTLTNTIKSLFPSSELDQLSRPGFHKNYSYLIKLENKILGFMGKLSYKIQSDLELQNSLYIAQINIENFNFNQLKDFVYKPLSAYPFIKFDLSFSVPINFQASDLTNYIESILIENENNISIFDNFTNEKTRNLGIRIITRSYEKTYTETESSEILEMIVKQVESKFKLKLNKREENAI
;
A
#
# COMPACT_ATOMS: atom_id res chain seq x y z
N PHE A 1 16.74 -9.44 -50.64
CA PHE A 1 16.76 -10.10 -49.32
C PHE A 1 16.47 -11.59 -49.46
N ASN A 2 16.83 -12.34 -48.44
CA ASN A 2 16.65 -13.81 -48.48
C ASN A 2 15.16 -14.19 -48.21
N LYS A 3 14.60 -15.14 -48.98
CA LYS A 3 13.21 -15.63 -48.75
C LYS A 3 13.02 -16.16 -47.33
N ASN A 4 14.07 -16.77 -46.72
CA ASN A 4 14.00 -17.27 -45.35
C ASN A 4 13.72 -16.17 -44.30
N GLU A 5 13.98 -14.88 -44.59
CA GLU A 5 13.63 -13.76 -43.74
C GLU A 5 12.10 -13.65 -43.60
N VAL A 6 11.34 -13.97 -44.68
CA VAL A 6 9.87 -13.99 -44.64
C VAL A 6 9.38 -15.01 -43.64
N GLU A 7 9.92 -16.24 -43.67
CA GLU A 7 9.56 -17.31 -42.74
C GLU A 7 9.97 -16.98 -41.29
N GLN A 8 11.18 -16.42 -41.11
CA GLN A 8 11.67 -16.05 -39.76
C GLN A 8 10.80 -14.97 -39.11
N ILE A 9 10.31 -14.01 -39.91
CA ILE A 9 9.51 -12.89 -39.40
C ILE A 9 8.05 -13.30 -39.22
N LEU A 10 7.48 -14.02 -40.19
CA LEU A 10 6.05 -14.38 -40.17
C LEU A 10 5.78 -15.67 -39.40
N GLY A 11 6.78 -16.50 -39.16
CA GLY A 11 6.62 -17.82 -38.53
C GLY A 11 5.94 -18.86 -39.41
N ILE A 12 5.76 -18.55 -40.70
CA ILE A 12 5.15 -19.42 -41.70
C ILE A 12 5.91 -19.37 -43.01
N GLU A 13 5.99 -20.46 -43.73
CA GLU A 13 6.51 -20.52 -45.09
C GLU A 13 5.44 -20.05 -46.09
N LEU A 14 5.77 -19.05 -46.92
CA LEU A 14 4.93 -18.59 -48.01
C LEU A 14 5.41 -19.20 -49.34
N ASP A 15 4.46 -19.70 -50.12
CA ASP A 15 4.75 -20.28 -51.43
C ASP A 15 5.25 -19.19 -52.40
N VAL A 16 6.29 -19.50 -53.20
CA VAL A 16 6.84 -18.60 -54.21
C VAL A 16 5.77 -18.12 -55.18
N SER A 17 4.84 -18.99 -55.54
CA SER A 17 3.71 -18.63 -56.43
C SER A 17 2.79 -17.60 -55.79
N PHE A 18 2.52 -17.70 -54.48
CA PHE A 18 1.75 -16.71 -53.72
C PHE A 18 2.45 -15.35 -53.69
N ILE A 19 3.78 -15.35 -53.35
CA ILE A 19 4.59 -14.14 -53.31
C ILE A 19 4.56 -13.41 -54.68
N LYS A 20 4.91 -14.13 -55.75
CA LYS A 20 4.89 -13.57 -57.14
C LYS A 20 3.56 -12.97 -57.49
N ASN A 21 2.46 -13.70 -57.23
CA ASN A 21 1.11 -13.28 -57.57
C ASN A 21 0.70 -12.01 -56.77
N THR A 22 1.04 -11.99 -55.49
CA THR A 22 0.76 -10.83 -54.63
C THR A 22 1.50 -9.57 -55.12
N LEU A 23 2.80 -9.67 -55.38
CA LEU A 23 3.61 -8.55 -55.82
C LEU A 23 3.15 -8.05 -57.21
N THR A 24 2.78 -8.96 -58.10
CA THR A 24 2.21 -8.60 -59.40
C THR A 24 0.89 -7.85 -59.28
N LYS A 25 0.00 -8.29 -58.39
CA LYS A 25 -1.27 -7.59 -58.12
C LYS A 25 -1.06 -6.20 -57.53
N LEU A 26 -0.02 -6.04 -56.71
CA LEU A 26 0.37 -4.76 -56.13
C LEU A 26 1.16 -3.87 -57.09
N GLN A 27 1.41 -4.33 -58.32
CA GLN A 27 2.21 -3.63 -59.34
C GLN A 27 3.62 -3.31 -58.84
N ILE A 28 4.22 -4.18 -58.02
CA ILE A 28 5.58 -4.10 -57.57
C ILE A 28 6.46 -4.93 -58.51
N GLU A 29 7.39 -4.25 -59.19
CA GLU A 29 8.38 -4.93 -60.03
C GLU A 29 9.32 -5.78 -59.16
N SER A 30 9.32 -7.08 -59.40
CA SER A 30 10.06 -8.02 -58.54
C SER A 30 10.53 -9.27 -59.29
N GLU A 31 11.67 -9.79 -58.82
CA GLU A 31 12.19 -11.10 -59.18
C GLU A 31 12.19 -11.98 -57.91
N VAL A 32 11.49 -13.10 -57.98
CA VAL A 32 11.34 -14.02 -56.84
C VAL A 32 11.83 -15.38 -57.24
N SER A 33 12.84 -15.89 -56.52
CA SER A 33 13.35 -17.26 -56.59
C SER A 33 13.11 -17.99 -55.28
N ASP A 34 13.53 -19.26 -55.20
CA ASP A 34 13.42 -20.05 -53.97
C ASP A 34 14.32 -19.54 -52.85
N GLU A 35 15.34 -18.76 -53.14
CA GLU A 35 16.32 -18.24 -52.16
C GLU A 35 16.24 -16.72 -51.97
N ILE A 36 16.00 -15.98 -53.03
CA ILE A 36 16.14 -14.51 -53.03
C ILE A 36 14.90 -13.84 -53.58
N ILE A 37 14.50 -12.77 -52.92
CA ILE A 37 13.46 -11.84 -53.36
C ILE A 37 14.13 -10.48 -53.58
N SER A 38 14.08 -9.98 -54.82
CA SER A 38 14.42 -8.62 -55.16
C SER A 38 13.23 -7.86 -55.65
N PHE A 39 13.08 -6.61 -55.26
CA PHE A 39 12.00 -5.76 -55.67
C PHE A 39 12.44 -4.32 -55.89
N LYS A 40 11.67 -3.61 -56.69
CA LYS A 40 11.84 -2.18 -56.92
C LYS A 40 10.61 -1.46 -56.42
N SER A 41 10.76 -0.57 -55.46
CA SER A 41 9.64 0.23 -54.94
C SER A 41 9.10 1.14 -56.02
N PRO A 42 7.77 1.11 -56.31
CA PRO A 42 7.16 2.07 -57.19
C PRO A 42 7.18 3.49 -56.63
N SER A 43 7.24 4.49 -57.47
CA SER A 43 7.37 5.91 -57.06
C SER A 43 6.20 6.43 -56.21
N TRP A 44 5.06 5.73 -56.19
CA TRP A 44 3.88 6.08 -55.39
C TRP A 44 3.81 5.35 -54.04
N ARG A 45 4.73 4.39 -53.75
CA ARG A 45 4.85 3.62 -52.48
C ARG A 45 6.04 4.11 -51.73
N TYR A 46 5.93 5.21 -51.00
CA TYR A 46 7.02 5.79 -50.18
C TYR A 46 7.30 4.98 -48.92
N ASP A 47 6.41 4.06 -48.60
CA ASP A 47 6.47 3.15 -47.43
C ASP A 47 7.31 1.89 -47.68
N LEU A 48 7.58 1.53 -48.96
CA LEU A 48 8.33 0.31 -49.29
C LEU A 48 9.82 0.59 -49.52
N GLU A 49 10.55 0.83 -48.43
CA GLU A 49 12.00 1.11 -48.46
C GLU A 49 12.86 -0.11 -48.06
N ARG A 50 12.36 -0.95 -47.21
CA ARG A 50 13.08 -2.06 -46.59
C ARG A 50 12.41 -3.40 -46.87
N PRO A 51 13.17 -4.54 -46.74
CA PRO A 51 12.60 -5.88 -46.87
C PRO A 51 11.36 -6.11 -45.96
N ILE A 52 11.41 -5.61 -44.74
CA ILE A 52 10.32 -5.77 -43.77
C ILE A 52 9.00 -5.13 -44.24
N ASP A 53 9.09 -4.03 -44.97
CA ASP A 53 7.93 -3.31 -45.48
C ASP A 53 7.22 -4.17 -46.56
N LEU A 54 7.99 -4.92 -47.36
CA LEU A 54 7.44 -5.89 -48.31
C LEU A 54 6.84 -7.12 -47.62
N ILE A 55 7.50 -7.60 -46.55
CA ILE A 55 7.00 -8.74 -45.74
C ILE A 55 5.66 -8.38 -45.08
N GLU A 56 5.48 -7.12 -44.65
CA GLU A 56 4.20 -6.63 -44.15
C GLU A 56 3.10 -6.75 -45.21
N GLU A 57 3.37 -6.33 -46.45
CA GLU A 57 2.39 -6.45 -47.57
C GLU A 57 2.05 -7.93 -47.84
N LEU A 58 3.04 -8.82 -47.79
CA LEU A 58 2.78 -10.24 -47.94
C LEU A 58 1.87 -10.78 -46.82
N ALA A 59 2.13 -10.38 -45.57
CA ALA A 59 1.33 -10.79 -44.43
C ALA A 59 -0.13 -10.27 -44.53
N LYS A 60 -0.33 -9.01 -44.93
CA LYS A 60 -1.66 -8.42 -45.15
C LYS A 60 -2.45 -9.19 -46.18
N HIS A 61 -1.84 -9.56 -47.32
CA HIS A 61 -2.51 -10.27 -48.41
C HIS A 61 -2.69 -11.77 -48.09
N TYR A 62 -1.83 -12.37 -47.26
CA TYR A 62 -2.04 -13.71 -46.74
C TYR A 62 -3.24 -13.75 -45.80
N GLY A 63 -3.45 -12.67 -45.04
CA GLY A 63 -4.52 -12.47 -44.10
C GLY A 63 -4.12 -12.82 -42.66
N PHE A 64 -4.21 -11.84 -41.77
CA PHE A 64 -3.78 -12.00 -40.36
C PHE A 64 -4.53 -13.11 -39.62
N ASN A 65 -5.74 -13.44 -40.02
CA ASN A 65 -6.51 -14.53 -39.40
C ASN A 65 -5.97 -15.93 -39.73
N ASN A 66 -5.06 -16.06 -40.72
CA ASN A 66 -4.45 -17.33 -41.09
C ASN A 66 -3.17 -17.61 -40.31
N PHE A 67 -2.73 -16.70 -39.47
CA PHE A 67 -1.58 -16.93 -38.59
C PHE A 67 -2.04 -17.59 -37.30
N GLU A 68 -1.40 -18.68 -36.92
CA GLU A 68 -1.64 -19.33 -35.65
C GLU A 68 -1.10 -18.50 -34.49
N SER A 69 -1.90 -18.29 -33.46
CA SER A 69 -1.44 -17.66 -32.23
C SER A 69 -0.56 -18.62 -31.45
N THR A 70 0.71 -18.29 -31.32
CA THR A 70 1.65 -19.06 -30.51
C THR A 70 2.07 -18.28 -29.27
N LEU A 71 2.15 -18.96 -28.13
CA LEU A 71 2.71 -18.34 -26.92
C LEU A 71 4.24 -18.27 -27.08
N PRO A 72 4.86 -17.13 -26.73
CA PRO A 72 6.31 -17.04 -26.74
C PRO A 72 6.91 -18.06 -25.78
N ILE A 73 7.87 -18.85 -26.26
CA ILE A 73 8.61 -19.79 -25.43
C ILE A 73 9.60 -18.99 -24.58
N GLY A 74 9.18 -18.67 -23.35
CA GLY A 74 10.02 -17.98 -22.38
C GLY A 74 10.62 -18.95 -21.38
N ASN A 75 11.93 -19.04 -21.31
CA ASN A 75 12.63 -19.80 -20.26
C ASN A 75 12.60 -19.14 -18.88
N ASN A 76 11.98 -17.96 -18.73
CA ASN A 76 11.96 -17.15 -17.52
C ASN A 76 10.53 -16.79 -17.07
N LEU A 77 9.67 -17.80 -16.89
CA LEU A 77 8.41 -17.62 -16.18
C LEU A 77 8.58 -17.35 -14.66
N ASN A 78 9.82 -17.28 -14.19
CA ASN A 78 10.16 -17.08 -12.76
C ASN A 78 10.72 -15.70 -12.42
N SER A 79 10.65 -14.69 -13.26
CA SER A 79 10.82 -13.34 -12.77
C SER A 79 9.55 -12.99 -11.98
N LYS A 80 9.56 -13.33 -10.69
CA LYS A 80 8.58 -12.78 -9.75
C LYS A 80 8.66 -11.28 -9.91
N GLY A 81 7.65 -10.71 -10.51
CA GLY A 81 7.51 -9.26 -10.66
C GLY A 81 7.19 -8.63 -9.30
N ASP A 82 8.14 -8.74 -8.35
CA ASP A 82 7.99 -8.32 -6.95
C ASP A 82 7.34 -6.93 -6.82
N TYR A 83 7.64 -6.04 -7.74
CA TYR A 83 7.07 -4.69 -7.79
C TYR A 83 5.56 -4.70 -8.10
N TRP A 84 5.13 -5.41 -9.15
CA TRP A 84 3.72 -5.45 -9.57
C TRP A 84 2.86 -6.22 -8.60
N ASP A 85 3.37 -7.31 -8.03
CA ASP A 85 2.67 -8.10 -7.04
C ASP A 85 2.41 -7.30 -5.76
N LYS A 86 3.42 -6.53 -5.30
CA LYS A 86 3.30 -5.60 -4.17
C LYS A 86 2.24 -4.54 -4.42
N ARG A 87 2.31 -3.88 -5.57
CA ARG A 87 1.35 -2.85 -5.95
C ARG A 87 -0.07 -3.41 -6.01
N LEU A 88 -0.25 -4.55 -6.69
CA LEU A 88 -1.57 -5.17 -6.85
C LEU A 88 -2.17 -5.58 -5.50
N TYR A 89 -1.37 -6.19 -4.61
CA TYR A 89 -1.81 -6.53 -3.27
C TYR A 89 -2.30 -5.32 -2.48
N LEU A 90 -1.49 -4.25 -2.42
CA LEU A 90 -1.82 -3.04 -1.68
C LEU A 90 -3.05 -2.35 -2.29
N SER A 91 -3.09 -2.20 -3.61
CA SER A 91 -4.21 -1.57 -4.31
C SER A 91 -5.53 -2.31 -4.08
N ASN A 92 -5.53 -3.64 -4.18
CA ASN A 92 -6.73 -4.44 -3.92
C ASN A 92 -7.24 -4.29 -2.48
N LYS A 93 -6.34 -4.32 -1.50
CA LYS A 93 -6.68 -4.13 -0.09
C LYS A 93 -7.24 -2.74 0.19
N LEU A 94 -6.61 -1.70 -0.34
CA LEU A 94 -7.02 -0.32 -0.13
C LEU A 94 -8.33 0.01 -0.85
N SER A 95 -8.49 -0.44 -2.10
CA SER A 95 -9.75 -0.24 -2.85
C SER A 95 -10.93 -0.94 -2.18
N SER A 96 -10.72 -2.14 -1.62
CA SER A 96 -11.76 -2.83 -0.83
C SER A 96 -12.09 -2.13 0.50
N SER A 97 -11.24 -1.19 0.94
CA SER A 97 -11.41 -0.36 2.14
C SER A 97 -11.84 1.07 1.83
N ASN A 98 -12.46 1.31 0.67
CA ASN A 98 -12.98 2.59 0.19
C ASN A 98 -11.91 3.67 -0.04
N PHE A 99 -10.67 3.31 -0.32
CA PHE A 99 -9.66 4.27 -0.75
C PHE A 99 -9.70 4.44 -2.26
N TYR A 100 -9.57 5.68 -2.71
CA TYR A 100 -9.37 6.04 -4.11
C TYR A 100 -7.88 6.19 -4.41
N GLU A 101 -7.42 5.51 -5.46
CA GLU A 101 -6.05 5.70 -5.95
C GLU A 101 -5.92 7.05 -6.65
N ILE A 102 -4.84 7.75 -6.34
CA ILE A 102 -4.46 8.95 -7.07
C ILE A 102 -3.04 8.80 -7.63
N GLN A 103 -2.76 9.51 -8.69
CA GLN A 103 -1.42 9.65 -9.25
C GLN A 103 -1.13 11.12 -9.46
N THR A 104 -0.11 11.61 -8.77
CA THR A 104 0.29 13.01 -8.81
C THR A 104 1.66 13.17 -9.46
N LEU A 105 1.97 14.38 -9.88
CA LEU A 105 3.28 14.70 -10.44
C LEU A 105 4.36 14.54 -9.37
N SER A 106 5.54 14.10 -9.80
CA SER A 106 6.72 13.97 -8.93
C SER A 106 7.38 15.31 -8.58
N PHE A 107 6.88 16.39 -9.16
CA PHE A 107 7.39 17.74 -8.95
C PHE A 107 6.61 18.46 -7.86
N THR A 108 7.31 19.30 -7.09
CA THR A 108 6.74 20.11 -6.01
C THR A 108 7.59 21.36 -5.75
N ASP A 109 7.10 22.28 -4.95
CA ASP A 109 7.87 23.42 -4.44
C ASP A 109 8.76 23.01 -3.24
N SER A 110 9.75 23.83 -2.91
CA SER A 110 10.69 23.57 -1.81
C SER A 110 10.00 23.50 -0.44
N MET A 111 9.04 24.39 -0.17
CA MET A 111 8.37 24.46 1.14
C MET A 111 7.56 23.21 1.44
N SER A 112 6.91 22.64 0.43
CA SER A 112 6.12 21.41 0.53
C SER A 112 6.95 20.20 0.97
N ASN A 113 8.21 20.12 0.55
CA ASN A 113 9.12 19.05 0.96
C ASN A 113 9.52 19.18 2.44
N GLU A 114 9.72 20.38 2.93
CA GLU A 114 10.19 20.64 4.31
C GLU A 114 9.15 20.34 5.38
N ILE A 115 7.86 20.36 5.03
CA ILE A 115 6.78 20.19 6.00
C ILE A 115 6.86 18.82 6.72
N PHE A 116 7.06 17.73 5.96
CA PHE A 116 7.00 16.36 6.49
C PHE A 116 8.35 15.65 6.55
N THR A 117 9.30 16.09 5.73
CA THR A 117 10.61 15.44 5.57
C THR A 117 11.76 16.47 5.56
N PRO A 118 11.87 17.33 6.61
CA PRO A 118 12.91 18.36 6.67
C PRO A 118 14.33 17.79 6.71
N GLU A 119 14.47 16.51 7.07
CA GLU A 119 15.74 15.79 7.07
C GLU A 119 16.21 15.34 5.68
N LYS A 120 15.32 15.32 4.69
CA LYS A 120 15.64 14.95 3.31
C LYS A 120 15.94 16.20 2.49
N LYS A 121 17.02 16.15 1.71
CA LYS A 121 17.32 17.20 0.74
C LYS A 121 16.62 16.89 -0.58
N SER A 122 15.88 17.86 -1.09
CA SER A 122 15.19 17.75 -2.38
C SER A 122 16.17 17.87 -3.55
N VAL A 123 15.82 17.21 -4.64
CA VAL A 123 16.55 17.31 -5.90
C VAL A 123 15.96 18.45 -6.72
N ASN A 124 16.78 19.44 -7.05
CA ASN A 124 16.36 20.60 -7.83
C ASN A 124 16.24 20.26 -9.31
N VAL A 125 15.21 20.78 -9.96
CA VAL A 125 15.01 20.71 -11.42
C VAL A 125 15.73 21.90 -12.05
N ILE A 126 16.58 21.64 -13.07
CA ILE A 126 17.42 22.70 -13.68
C ILE A 126 16.58 23.72 -14.45
N ASN A 127 15.49 23.27 -15.09
CA ASN A 127 14.60 24.10 -15.92
C ASN A 127 13.14 23.82 -15.60
N PRO A 128 12.68 24.20 -14.39
CA PRO A 128 11.28 23.97 -14.00
C PRO A 128 10.33 24.80 -14.88
N ILE A 129 9.11 24.28 -15.06
CA ILE A 129 8.06 24.99 -15.81
C ILE A 129 7.61 26.23 -15.02
N ASP A 130 7.49 26.08 -13.70
CA ASP A 130 7.17 27.14 -12.77
C ASP A 130 7.74 26.85 -11.35
N GLN A 131 7.57 27.78 -10.42
CA GLN A 131 8.08 27.65 -9.04
C GLN A 131 7.41 26.52 -8.24
N THR A 132 6.21 26.08 -8.63
CA THR A 132 5.51 24.98 -7.96
C THR A 132 6.09 23.63 -8.34
N GLN A 133 7.00 23.56 -9.31
CA GLN A 133 7.59 22.35 -9.88
C GLN A 133 9.13 22.36 -9.88
N GLU A 134 9.73 23.16 -9.02
CA GLU A 134 11.19 23.36 -8.98
C GLU A 134 11.97 22.21 -8.36
N ASN A 135 11.31 21.29 -7.64
CA ASN A 135 11.95 20.18 -6.94
C ASN A 135 11.26 18.86 -7.20
N LEU A 136 12.01 17.76 -7.08
CA LEU A 136 11.42 16.43 -6.92
C LEU A 136 10.91 16.27 -5.48
N ARG A 137 9.74 15.63 -5.33
CA ARG A 137 9.11 15.40 -4.02
C ARG A 137 9.88 14.43 -3.16
N THR A 138 10.03 14.75 -1.87
CA THR A 138 10.63 13.88 -0.85
C THR A 138 9.60 13.08 -0.08
N ASN A 139 8.31 13.40 -0.24
CA ASN A 139 7.18 12.73 0.39
C ASN A 139 5.94 12.73 -0.53
N LEU A 140 4.99 11.83 -0.24
CA LEU A 140 3.69 11.75 -0.93
C LEU A 140 2.59 12.55 -0.22
N LEU A 141 2.82 12.97 1.04
CA LEU A 141 1.77 13.51 1.90
C LEU A 141 1.26 14.86 1.40
N THR A 142 2.16 15.71 0.94
CA THR A 142 1.78 17.04 0.41
C THR A 142 0.88 16.90 -0.82
N SER A 143 1.24 16.00 -1.74
CA SER A 143 0.45 15.74 -2.95
C SER A 143 -0.95 15.18 -2.61
N LEU A 144 -1.03 14.27 -1.64
CA LEU A 144 -2.29 13.73 -1.13
C LEU A 144 -3.19 14.81 -0.54
N ILE A 145 -2.64 15.70 0.29
CA ILE A 145 -3.38 16.79 0.92
C ILE A 145 -3.88 17.78 -0.12
N ASN A 146 -3.04 18.17 -1.08
CA ASN A 146 -3.42 19.09 -2.15
C ASN A 146 -4.54 18.48 -3.03
N THR A 147 -4.44 17.21 -3.35
CA THR A 147 -5.48 16.50 -4.11
C THR A 147 -6.78 16.39 -3.31
N TYR A 148 -6.69 16.09 -2.00
CA TYR A 148 -7.86 16.08 -1.13
C TYR A 148 -8.54 17.45 -1.11
N LYS A 149 -7.79 18.54 -0.88
CA LYS A 149 -8.30 19.91 -0.85
C LYS A 149 -8.98 20.27 -2.18
N LEU A 150 -8.30 20.03 -3.30
CA LEU A 150 -8.83 20.32 -4.64
C LEU A 150 -10.17 19.61 -4.89
N ASN A 151 -10.25 18.33 -4.56
CA ASN A 151 -11.48 17.55 -4.74
C ASN A 151 -12.60 17.99 -3.78
N PHE A 152 -12.25 18.29 -2.54
CA PHE A 152 -13.21 18.76 -1.56
C PHE A 152 -13.81 20.13 -1.96
N ASP A 153 -12.96 21.08 -2.37
CA ASP A 153 -13.39 22.42 -2.77
C ASP A 153 -14.25 22.39 -4.04
N ASN A 154 -13.99 21.45 -4.97
CA ASN A 154 -14.74 21.36 -6.22
C ASN A 154 -16.08 20.59 -6.11
N ASN A 155 -16.17 19.56 -5.29
CA ASN A 155 -17.34 18.68 -5.26
C ASN A 155 -17.90 18.40 -3.85
N GLY A 156 -17.30 18.96 -2.80
CA GLY A 156 -17.73 18.83 -1.42
C GLY A 156 -17.61 17.41 -0.84
N LYS A 157 -16.97 16.48 -1.54
CA LYS A 157 -16.81 15.10 -1.09
C LYS A 157 -15.49 14.92 -0.34
N SER A 158 -15.59 14.35 0.85
CA SER A 158 -14.47 14.04 1.73
C SER A 158 -14.17 12.53 1.65
N ASN A 159 -13.20 12.15 0.85
CA ASN A 159 -12.89 10.76 0.55
C ASN A 159 -11.50 10.36 1.07
N ARG A 160 -11.25 9.04 1.20
CA ARG A 160 -9.93 8.47 1.48
C ARG A 160 -9.13 8.37 0.20
N TYR A 161 -7.85 8.74 0.27
CA TYR A 161 -6.95 8.64 -0.86
C TYR A 161 -5.68 7.87 -0.53
N TYR A 162 -5.12 7.20 -1.54
CA TYR A 162 -3.80 6.62 -1.48
C TYR A 162 -3.02 6.85 -2.77
N GLU A 163 -1.70 6.89 -2.65
CA GLU A 163 -0.78 6.92 -3.78
C GLU A 163 0.37 5.94 -3.54
N ILE A 164 0.69 5.13 -4.54
CA ILE A 164 1.85 4.24 -4.53
C ILE A 164 2.80 4.74 -5.61
N ASN A 165 3.90 5.40 -5.19
CA ASN A 165 4.80 6.04 -6.14
C ASN A 165 6.19 6.29 -5.52
N ASN A 166 7.14 6.74 -6.35
CA ASN A 166 8.46 7.11 -5.90
C ASN A 166 8.50 8.47 -5.20
N VAL A 167 9.34 8.54 -4.17
CA VAL A 167 9.86 9.77 -3.58
C VAL A 167 11.37 9.81 -3.75
N TYR A 168 11.95 11.00 -3.70
CA TYR A 168 13.33 11.24 -4.11
C TYR A 168 14.11 12.00 -3.02
N ASP A 169 15.41 11.80 -2.96
CA ASP A 169 16.31 12.63 -2.18
C ASP A 169 17.68 12.77 -2.91
N GLU A 170 18.43 13.81 -2.54
CA GLU A 170 19.71 14.15 -3.17
C GLU A 170 20.81 13.10 -2.92
N SER A 171 20.61 12.16 -2.00
CA SER A 171 21.58 11.09 -1.75
C SER A 171 21.73 10.20 -2.98
N LYS A 172 22.88 9.57 -3.11
CA LYS A 172 23.15 8.73 -4.29
C LYS A 172 22.37 7.42 -4.21
N HIS A 173 21.74 7.07 -5.31
CA HIS A 173 21.07 5.78 -5.46
C HIS A 173 22.06 4.63 -5.22
N LYS A 174 21.66 3.63 -4.44
CA LYS A 174 22.52 2.50 -4.00
C LYS A 174 23.16 1.76 -5.17
N LYS A 175 22.40 1.54 -6.26
CA LYS A 175 22.84 0.79 -7.44
C LYS A 175 23.41 1.69 -8.55
N PHE A 176 22.84 2.87 -8.75
CA PHE A 176 23.20 3.79 -9.82
C PHE A 176 23.69 5.12 -9.23
N LYS A 177 24.99 5.28 -9.03
CA LYS A 177 25.59 6.45 -8.37
C LYS A 177 25.40 7.78 -9.10
N THR A 178 24.90 7.76 -10.32
CA THR A 178 24.68 8.93 -11.19
C THR A 178 23.29 9.54 -11.07
N ILE A 179 22.36 8.86 -10.41
CA ILE A 179 21.00 9.33 -10.22
C ILE A 179 20.70 9.54 -8.73
N PRO A 180 19.76 10.42 -8.37
CA PRO A 180 19.30 10.60 -6.99
C PRO A 180 18.70 9.32 -6.44
N ASN A 181 18.66 9.21 -5.12
CA ASN A 181 18.00 8.09 -4.47
C ASN A 181 16.49 8.16 -4.73
N GLN A 182 15.91 6.99 -4.95
CA GLN A 182 14.48 6.80 -5.18
C GLN A 182 13.98 5.76 -4.19
N GLU A 183 12.88 6.05 -3.52
CA GLU A 183 12.22 5.13 -2.59
C GLU A 183 10.78 4.91 -3.03
N TYR A 184 10.40 3.66 -3.21
CA TYR A 184 9.03 3.30 -3.53
C TYR A 184 8.18 3.31 -2.26
N SER A 185 7.20 4.20 -2.22
CA SER A 185 6.44 4.51 -1.02
C SER A 185 4.93 4.42 -1.26
N LEU A 186 4.22 4.10 -0.19
CA LEU A 186 2.77 4.19 -0.07
C LEU A 186 2.43 5.40 0.78
N GLY A 187 1.63 6.31 0.25
CA GLY A 187 0.99 7.40 0.98
C GLY A 187 -0.48 7.09 1.23
N LEU A 188 -0.98 7.40 2.43
CA LEU A 188 -2.37 7.23 2.83
C LEU A 188 -2.93 8.53 3.39
N LEU A 189 -4.21 8.82 3.08
CA LEU A 189 -4.96 9.93 3.65
C LEU A 189 -6.38 9.48 4.00
N ILE A 190 -6.78 9.72 5.24
CA ILE A 190 -8.14 9.48 5.76
C ILE A 190 -8.65 10.79 6.35
N PRO A 191 -9.78 11.34 5.88
CA PRO A 191 -10.38 12.52 6.51
C PRO A 191 -11.09 12.15 7.81
N GLU A 192 -11.14 13.06 8.78
CA GLU A 192 -11.90 12.87 10.04
C GLU A 192 -13.38 12.68 9.76
N ASN A 193 -13.97 13.53 8.92
CA ASN A 193 -15.35 13.37 8.46
C ASN A 193 -15.32 12.88 7.02
N GLU A 194 -15.66 11.61 6.81
CA GLU A 194 -15.69 10.97 5.50
C GLU A 194 -17.10 10.98 4.92
N SER A 195 -17.22 11.36 3.66
CA SER A 195 -18.50 11.32 2.93
C SER A 195 -18.86 9.88 2.55
N ILE A 196 -20.09 9.47 2.90
CA ILE A 196 -20.65 8.22 2.37
C ILE A 196 -21.54 8.57 1.19
N ASP A 197 -21.36 7.85 0.10
CA ASP A 197 -22.22 7.99 -1.09
C ASP A 197 -23.54 7.21 -0.87
N ASP A 198 -24.29 7.62 0.15
CA ASP A 198 -25.63 7.11 0.41
C ASP A 198 -26.69 8.23 0.17
N ARG A 199 -27.91 7.82 -0.07
CA ARG A 199 -29.04 8.75 -0.31
C ARG A 199 -29.36 9.64 0.92
N ARG A 200 -28.77 9.38 2.09
CA ARG A 200 -29.02 10.06 3.35
C ARG A 200 -27.97 11.10 3.69
N GLY A 201 -26.91 11.21 2.89
CA GLY A 201 -25.80 12.16 3.12
C GLY A 201 -25.07 11.93 4.44
N LYS A 202 -24.99 10.67 4.91
CA LYS A 202 -24.29 10.33 6.15
C LYS A 202 -22.79 10.53 6.01
N THR A 203 -22.16 10.89 7.11
CA THR A 203 -20.70 10.91 7.25
C THR A 203 -20.24 9.83 8.21
N ILE A 204 -19.06 9.28 7.99
CA ILE A 204 -18.35 8.44 8.95
C ILE A 204 -17.34 9.32 9.69
N LEU A 205 -17.31 9.21 11.00
CA LEU A 205 -16.29 9.85 11.82
C LEU A 205 -15.10 8.90 11.96
N ASN A 206 -13.97 9.25 11.37
CA ASN A 206 -12.71 8.53 11.48
C ASN A 206 -11.84 9.13 12.59
N ASN A 207 -10.92 8.33 13.10
CA ASN A 207 -9.94 8.72 14.11
C ASN A 207 -8.58 8.09 13.81
N ILE A 208 -7.63 8.25 14.70
CA ILE A 208 -6.27 7.69 14.54
C ILE A 208 -6.30 6.14 14.51
N ASP A 209 -7.27 5.52 15.19
CA ASP A 209 -7.42 4.06 15.20
C ASP A 209 -7.87 3.54 13.83
N THR A 210 -8.65 4.32 13.08
CA THR A 210 -9.02 3.97 11.69
C THR A 210 -7.76 3.84 10.82
N LEU A 211 -6.85 4.81 10.91
CA LEU A 211 -5.57 4.75 10.17
C LEU A 211 -4.68 3.60 10.69
N THR A 212 -4.61 3.42 12.02
CA THR A 212 -3.85 2.32 12.65
C THR A 212 -4.34 0.96 12.17
N ASN A 213 -5.65 0.75 12.18
CA ASN A 213 -6.26 -0.51 11.72
C ASN A 213 -6.03 -0.74 10.22
N THR A 214 -6.08 0.32 9.41
CA THR A 214 -5.73 0.23 7.99
C THR A 214 -4.27 -0.24 7.82
N ILE A 215 -3.32 0.37 8.52
CA ILE A 215 -1.91 -0.01 8.45
C ILE A 215 -1.69 -1.44 8.94
N LYS A 216 -2.30 -1.83 10.06
CA LYS A 216 -2.21 -3.21 10.57
C LYS A 216 -2.84 -4.25 9.64
N SER A 217 -3.87 -3.89 8.88
CA SER A 217 -4.46 -4.78 7.87
C SER A 217 -3.52 -5.02 6.68
N LEU A 218 -2.71 -4.01 6.32
CA LEU A 218 -1.70 -4.11 5.26
C LEU A 218 -0.41 -4.77 5.75
N PHE A 219 -0.02 -4.47 7.00
CA PHE A 219 1.22 -4.89 7.65
C PHE A 219 0.93 -5.45 9.07
N PRO A 220 0.40 -6.68 9.18
CA PRO A 220 -0.13 -7.22 10.44
C PRO A 220 0.83 -7.21 11.63
N SER A 221 2.13 -7.39 11.39
CA SER A 221 3.17 -7.41 12.44
C SER A 221 3.78 -6.03 12.70
N SER A 222 3.15 -4.94 12.20
CA SER A 222 3.66 -3.59 12.42
C SER A 222 3.41 -3.11 13.86
N GLU A 223 4.39 -2.40 14.39
CA GLU A 223 4.37 -1.75 15.69
C GLU A 223 4.39 -0.24 15.52
N LEU A 224 3.80 0.48 16.47
CA LEU A 224 3.72 1.94 16.45
C LEU A 224 4.42 2.51 17.68
N ASP A 225 5.46 3.33 17.45
CA ASP A 225 6.14 4.08 18.50
C ASP A 225 5.76 5.55 18.42
N GLN A 226 5.35 6.13 19.53
CA GLN A 226 5.03 7.54 19.58
C GLN A 226 6.28 8.39 19.34
N LEU A 227 6.22 9.29 18.39
CA LEU A 227 7.30 10.22 18.06
C LEU A 227 6.71 11.59 17.64
N SER A 228 7.20 12.67 18.23
CA SER A 228 6.86 14.01 17.75
C SER A 228 7.61 14.29 16.44
N ARG A 229 6.87 14.57 15.35
CA ARG A 229 7.41 14.85 14.03
C ARG A 229 6.82 16.12 13.44
N PRO A 230 7.59 16.93 12.70
CA PRO A 230 7.06 18.08 11.96
C PRO A 230 5.88 17.68 11.06
N GLY A 231 4.92 18.59 10.92
CA GLY A 231 3.72 18.36 10.13
C GLY A 231 2.59 17.62 10.85
N PHE A 232 2.86 16.96 11.97
CA PHE A 232 1.88 16.17 12.71
C PHE A 232 1.48 16.81 14.05
N HIS A 233 0.32 16.41 14.54
CA HIS A 233 -0.15 16.76 15.89
C HIS A 233 0.72 16.06 16.94
N LYS A 234 1.18 16.81 17.95
CA LYS A 234 2.15 16.37 18.95
C LYS A 234 1.82 15.03 19.62
N ASN A 235 0.54 14.80 19.94
CA ASN A 235 0.11 13.58 20.65
C ASN A 235 -0.35 12.44 19.72
N TYR A 236 -0.45 12.70 18.42
CA TYR A 236 -0.94 11.74 17.42
C TYR A 236 0.04 11.65 16.26
N SER A 237 1.29 11.33 16.57
CA SER A 237 2.38 11.13 15.61
C SER A 237 3.18 9.89 16.02
N TYR A 238 3.38 8.97 15.07
CA TYR A 238 3.96 7.66 15.33
C TYR A 238 4.92 7.25 14.22
N LEU A 239 5.99 6.54 14.60
CA LEU A 239 6.79 5.72 13.69
C LEU A 239 6.09 4.39 13.49
N ILE A 240 6.12 3.91 12.24
CA ILE A 240 5.67 2.57 11.87
C ILE A 240 6.92 1.69 11.77
N LYS A 241 6.98 0.64 12.56
CA LYS A 241 8.08 -0.33 12.57
C LYS A 241 7.60 -1.72 12.17
N LEU A 242 8.48 -2.48 11.56
CA LEU A 242 8.30 -3.91 11.30
C LEU A 242 9.64 -4.59 11.59
N GLU A 243 9.66 -5.61 12.45
CA GLU A 243 10.89 -6.34 12.84
C GLU A 243 12.04 -5.39 13.24
N ASN A 244 11.75 -4.38 14.06
CA ASN A 244 12.68 -3.33 14.49
C ASN A 244 13.20 -2.39 13.37
N LYS A 245 12.71 -2.51 12.14
CA LYS A 245 13.04 -1.58 11.05
C LYS A 245 11.96 -0.53 10.92
N ILE A 246 12.36 0.72 10.77
CA ILE A 246 11.43 1.81 10.47
C ILE A 246 10.94 1.66 9.04
N LEU A 247 9.63 1.48 8.87
CA LEU A 247 8.98 1.48 7.56
C LEU A 247 8.50 2.87 7.15
N GLY A 248 8.10 3.69 8.12
CA GLY A 248 7.51 4.98 7.82
C GLY A 248 6.99 5.69 9.05
N PHE A 249 6.05 6.58 8.82
CA PHE A 249 5.43 7.39 9.87
C PHE A 249 3.96 7.67 9.55
N MET A 250 3.19 7.94 10.60
CA MET A 250 1.77 8.25 10.51
C MET A 250 1.34 9.22 11.61
N GLY A 251 0.19 9.86 11.40
CA GLY A 251 -0.40 10.68 12.46
C GLY A 251 -1.56 11.53 11.98
N LYS A 252 -2.07 12.36 12.91
CA LYS A 252 -3.03 13.43 12.62
C LYS A 252 -2.28 14.66 12.12
N LEU A 253 -2.77 15.33 11.09
CA LEU A 253 -2.21 16.57 10.59
C LEU A 253 -2.21 17.64 11.70
N SER A 254 -1.15 18.46 11.79
CA SER A 254 -1.07 19.53 12.79
C SER A 254 -2.12 20.60 12.52
N TYR A 255 -2.64 21.20 13.58
CA TYR A 255 -3.60 22.30 13.46
C TYR A 255 -3.05 23.52 12.70
N LYS A 256 -1.74 23.76 12.81
CA LYS A 256 -1.08 24.84 12.07
C LYS A 256 -1.22 24.61 10.57
N ILE A 257 -0.82 23.45 10.06
CA ILE A 257 -0.90 23.14 8.62
C ILE A 257 -2.36 23.08 8.16
N GLN A 258 -3.25 22.54 8.98
CA GLN A 258 -4.69 22.53 8.68
C GLN A 258 -5.22 23.96 8.49
N SER A 259 -4.82 24.90 9.36
CA SER A 259 -5.20 26.30 9.26
C SER A 259 -4.54 27.01 8.07
N ASP A 260 -3.23 26.80 7.87
CA ASP A 260 -2.48 27.44 6.78
C ASP A 260 -3.00 27.01 5.39
N LEU A 261 -3.50 25.78 5.28
CA LEU A 261 -4.12 25.23 4.06
C LEU A 261 -5.64 25.42 4.00
N GLU A 262 -6.26 26.08 5.00
CA GLU A 262 -7.71 26.31 5.09
C GLU A 262 -8.55 25.02 4.98
N LEU A 263 -8.06 23.92 5.56
CA LEU A 263 -8.75 22.63 5.52
C LEU A 263 -9.92 22.61 6.51
N GLN A 264 -11.11 22.28 6.03
CA GLN A 264 -12.32 22.19 6.86
C GLN A 264 -12.33 20.94 7.75
N ASN A 265 -11.67 19.86 7.32
CA ASN A 265 -11.56 18.61 8.04
C ASN A 265 -10.14 18.34 8.54
N SER A 266 -10.03 17.74 9.72
CA SER A 266 -8.76 17.13 10.14
C SER A 266 -8.45 15.92 9.28
N LEU A 267 -7.17 15.69 9.03
CA LEU A 267 -6.68 14.58 8.20
C LEU A 267 -5.78 13.65 9.01
N TYR A 268 -5.93 12.35 8.79
CA TYR A 268 -5.03 11.30 9.27
C TYR A 268 -4.23 10.80 8.07
N ILE A 269 -2.92 10.89 8.16
CA ILE A 269 -2.02 10.63 7.03
C ILE A 269 -0.88 9.71 7.42
N ALA A 270 -0.39 8.92 6.46
CA ALA A 270 0.77 8.04 6.65
C ALA A 270 1.61 7.96 5.39
N GLN A 271 2.92 7.78 5.56
CA GLN A 271 3.83 7.40 4.49
C GLN A 271 4.65 6.20 4.92
N ILE A 272 4.71 5.18 4.05
CA ILE A 272 5.34 3.89 4.32
C ILE A 272 6.25 3.54 3.16
N ASN A 273 7.53 3.29 3.42
CA ASN A 273 8.46 2.75 2.44
C ASN A 273 8.17 1.27 2.23
N ILE A 274 7.77 0.91 1.02
CA ILE A 274 7.38 -0.46 0.65
C ILE A 274 8.42 -1.18 -0.20
N GLU A 275 9.55 -0.54 -0.51
CA GLU A 275 10.59 -1.10 -1.35
C GLU A 275 11.17 -2.40 -0.78
N ASN A 276 11.48 -2.38 0.51
CA ASN A 276 12.11 -3.51 1.21
C ASN A 276 11.10 -4.43 1.92
N PHE A 277 9.80 -4.20 1.75
CA PHE A 277 8.79 -5.05 2.36
C PHE A 277 8.70 -6.39 1.63
N ASN A 278 8.84 -7.49 2.37
CA ASN A 278 8.73 -8.83 1.82
C ASN A 278 7.31 -9.38 2.00
N PHE A 279 6.52 -9.39 0.93
CA PHE A 279 5.14 -9.90 0.94
C PHE A 279 5.04 -11.40 1.21
N ASN A 280 6.11 -12.17 1.00
CA ASN A 280 6.15 -13.59 1.34
C ASN A 280 6.11 -13.84 2.86
N GLN A 281 6.30 -12.80 3.68
CA GLN A 281 6.17 -12.86 5.14
C GLN A 281 4.73 -12.61 5.62
N LEU A 282 3.82 -12.21 4.72
CA LEU A 282 2.40 -12.19 5.05
C LEU A 282 1.96 -13.63 5.25
N LYS A 283 1.61 -13.96 6.50
CA LYS A 283 1.09 -15.28 6.81
C LYS A 283 -0.21 -15.49 6.03
N ASP A 284 -0.31 -16.61 5.35
CA ASP A 284 -1.57 -17.02 4.74
C ASP A 284 -2.67 -17.02 5.80
N PHE A 285 -3.84 -16.54 5.40
CA PHE A 285 -5.01 -16.61 6.28
C PHE A 285 -5.36 -18.06 6.51
N VAL A 286 -5.17 -18.52 7.74
CA VAL A 286 -5.63 -19.84 8.17
C VAL A 286 -7.01 -19.68 8.81
N TYR A 287 -8.01 -20.18 8.15
CA TYR A 287 -9.35 -20.22 8.71
C TYR A 287 -9.38 -21.04 10.00
N LYS A 288 -9.86 -20.41 11.07
CA LYS A 288 -10.22 -21.10 12.31
C LYS A 288 -11.74 -21.02 12.48
N PRO A 289 -12.43 -22.16 12.63
CA PRO A 289 -13.87 -22.15 12.87
C PRO A 289 -14.16 -21.39 14.17
N LEU A 290 -15.27 -20.65 14.20
CA LEU A 290 -15.72 -20.02 15.42
C LEU A 290 -16.10 -21.08 16.46
N SER A 291 -15.74 -20.86 17.71
CA SER A 291 -16.14 -21.75 18.80
C SER A 291 -17.66 -21.75 18.97
N ALA A 292 -18.24 -22.90 19.20
CA ALA A 292 -19.67 -23.08 19.52
C ALA A 292 -20.01 -22.83 21.00
N TYR A 293 -19.01 -22.62 21.84
CA TYR A 293 -19.19 -22.49 23.30
C TYR A 293 -19.37 -21.03 23.72
N PRO A 294 -20.05 -20.75 24.85
CA PRO A 294 -20.28 -19.39 25.32
C PRO A 294 -19.00 -18.70 25.77
N PHE A 295 -19.01 -17.38 25.68
CA PHE A 295 -17.92 -16.55 26.18
C PHE A 295 -17.96 -16.39 27.69
N ILE A 296 -16.77 -16.29 28.30
CA ILE A 296 -16.58 -15.69 29.63
C ILE A 296 -15.95 -14.30 29.46
N LYS A 297 -16.29 -13.38 30.35
CA LYS A 297 -15.85 -11.99 30.29
C LYS A 297 -15.20 -11.60 31.62
N PHE A 298 -14.01 -11.01 31.55
CA PHE A 298 -13.31 -10.44 32.69
C PHE A 298 -13.02 -8.96 32.43
N ASP A 299 -13.29 -8.12 33.44
CA ASP A 299 -12.92 -6.71 33.44
C ASP A 299 -11.88 -6.51 34.54
N LEU A 300 -10.63 -6.23 34.18
CA LEU A 300 -9.49 -6.05 35.08
C LEU A 300 -8.99 -4.62 35.01
N SER A 301 -8.58 -4.04 36.12
CA SER A 301 -7.96 -2.72 36.16
C SER A 301 -6.60 -2.82 36.83
N PHE A 302 -5.57 -2.35 36.12
CA PHE A 302 -4.19 -2.33 36.64
C PHE A 302 -3.69 -0.90 36.80
N SER A 303 -2.99 -0.65 37.92
CA SER A 303 -2.24 0.58 38.10
C SER A 303 -0.87 0.44 37.45
N VAL A 304 -0.62 1.24 36.42
CA VAL A 304 0.61 1.17 35.60
C VAL A 304 1.37 2.52 35.65
N PRO A 305 2.68 2.53 35.42
CA PRO A 305 3.44 3.76 35.23
C PRO A 305 2.89 4.57 34.04
N ILE A 306 3.03 5.88 34.06
CA ILE A 306 2.50 6.78 33.00
C ILE A 306 3.03 6.37 31.60
N ASN A 307 4.30 5.99 31.52
CA ASN A 307 4.96 5.63 30.25
C ASN A 307 4.78 4.15 29.87
N PHE A 308 3.97 3.40 30.61
CA PHE A 308 3.76 1.98 30.34
C PHE A 308 3.01 1.78 29.02
N GLN A 309 3.53 0.91 28.15
CA GLN A 309 2.90 0.57 26.89
C GLN A 309 1.74 -0.43 27.10
N ALA A 310 0.52 0.01 26.84
CA ALA A 310 -0.66 -0.83 27.04
C ALA A 310 -0.65 -2.07 26.12
N SER A 311 -0.05 -1.96 24.94
CA SER A 311 0.15 -3.05 23.99
C SER A 311 0.94 -4.22 24.58
N ASP A 312 1.94 -3.94 25.42
CA ASP A 312 2.75 -5.01 26.05
C ASP A 312 1.89 -5.88 26.94
N LEU A 313 0.94 -5.25 27.65
CA LEU A 313 0.03 -5.96 28.54
C LEU A 313 -1.02 -6.76 27.77
N THR A 314 -1.63 -6.15 26.75
CA THR A 314 -2.64 -6.85 25.93
C THR A 314 -2.04 -8.01 25.16
N ASN A 315 -0.89 -7.83 24.50
CA ASN A 315 -0.19 -8.88 23.77
C ASN A 315 0.25 -10.02 24.70
N TYR A 316 0.66 -9.69 25.94
CA TYR A 316 1.03 -10.72 26.90
C TYR A 316 -0.18 -11.55 27.35
N ILE A 317 -1.31 -10.91 27.66
CA ILE A 317 -2.55 -11.62 28.01
C ILE A 317 -3.01 -12.49 26.83
N GLU A 318 -2.91 -12.00 25.59
CA GLU A 318 -3.22 -12.76 24.39
C GLU A 318 -2.32 -14.01 24.27
N SER A 319 -1.04 -13.89 24.60
CA SER A 319 -0.09 -15.01 24.60
C SER A 319 -0.40 -16.07 25.66
N ILE A 320 -0.98 -15.68 26.81
CA ILE A 320 -1.42 -16.63 27.87
C ILE A 320 -2.63 -17.44 27.38
N LEU A 321 -3.51 -16.81 26.61
CA LEU A 321 -4.78 -17.39 26.15
C LEU A 321 -4.73 -17.90 24.71
N ILE A 322 -3.55 -18.26 24.21
CA ILE A 322 -3.33 -18.57 22.78
C ILE A 322 -4.18 -19.74 22.24
N GLU A 323 -4.57 -20.67 23.13
CA GLU A 323 -5.42 -21.82 22.77
C GLU A 323 -6.92 -21.51 22.72
N ASN A 324 -7.30 -20.31 23.13
CA ASN A 324 -8.68 -19.86 23.19
C ASN A 324 -8.99 -18.87 22.06
N GLU A 325 -10.27 -18.72 21.75
CA GLU A 325 -10.73 -17.57 20.97
C GLU A 325 -10.85 -16.36 21.89
N ASN A 326 -10.06 -15.33 21.64
CA ASN A 326 -9.91 -14.17 22.53
C ASN A 326 -10.23 -12.86 21.84
N ASN A 327 -10.79 -11.94 22.62
CA ASN A 327 -10.86 -10.53 22.29
C ASN A 327 -10.44 -9.71 23.51
N ILE A 328 -9.32 -8.99 23.39
CA ILE A 328 -8.77 -8.20 24.49
C ILE A 328 -8.84 -6.73 24.08
N SER A 329 -9.50 -5.93 24.90
CA SER A 329 -9.69 -4.51 24.62
C SER A 329 -9.45 -3.66 25.88
N ILE A 330 -9.00 -2.43 25.65
CA ILE A 330 -8.87 -1.42 26.70
C ILE A 330 -10.20 -0.67 26.75
N PHE A 331 -10.91 -0.73 27.86
CA PHE A 331 -12.18 -0.05 28.03
C PHE A 331 -12.08 1.20 28.91
N ASP A 332 -11.01 1.34 29.69
CA ASP A 332 -10.77 2.49 30.53
C ASP A 332 -9.27 2.84 30.59
N ASN A 333 -8.99 4.15 30.58
CA ASN A 333 -7.62 4.67 30.60
C ASN A 333 -7.61 6.02 31.31
N PHE A 334 -7.45 5.98 32.61
CA PHE A 334 -7.46 7.17 33.46
C PHE A 334 -6.07 7.44 34.02
N THR A 335 -5.57 8.66 33.81
CA THR A 335 -4.23 9.06 34.28
C THR A 335 -4.36 10.05 35.44
N ASN A 336 -3.72 9.72 36.56
CA ASN A 336 -3.48 10.60 37.70
C ASN A 336 -2.06 11.20 37.59
N GLU A 337 -1.71 12.14 38.50
CA GLU A 337 -0.41 12.84 38.46
C GLU A 337 0.81 11.88 38.45
N LYS A 338 0.73 10.69 39.02
CA LYS A 338 1.87 9.76 39.16
C LYS A 338 1.63 8.37 38.56
N THR A 339 0.38 7.98 38.35
CA THR A 339 0.02 6.64 37.87
C THR A 339 -1.09 6.72 36.84
N ARG A 340 -1.19 5.70 36.05
CA ARG A 340 -2.23 5.50 35.04
C ARG A 340 -2.99 4.21 35.38
N ASN A 341 -4.31 4.29 35.46
CA ASN A 341 -5.17 3.13 35.61
C ASN A 341 -5.63 2.65 34.25
N LEU A 342 -5.33 1.40 33.94
CA LEU A 342 -5.63 0.78 32.66
C LEU A 342 -6.69 -0.31 32.87
N GLY A 343 -7.91 -0.08 32.38
CA GLY A 343 -9.01 -1.03 32.39
C GLY A 343 -8.96 -1.93 31.17
N ILE A 344 -8.81 -3.24 31.37
CA ILE A 344 -8.73 -4.23 30.30
C ILE A 344 -9.91 -5.16 30.37
N ARG A 345 -10.58 -5.32 29.26
CA ARG A 345 -11.67 -6.28 29.06
C ARG A 345 -11.11 -7.47 28.28
N ILE A 346 -11.29 -8.65 28.84
CA ILE A 346 -10.93 -9.93 28.26
C ILE A 346 -12.21 -10.70 28.00
N ILE A 347 -12.48 -11.02 26.76
CA ILE A 347 -13.57 -11.90 26.34
C ILE A 347 -12.90 -13.13 25.75
N THR A 348 -13.15 -14.30 26.35
CA THR A 348 -12.51 -15.54 25.90
C THR A 348 -13.47 -16.73 25.93
N ARG A 349 -13.24 -17.71 25.07
CA ARG A 349 -13.97 -18.98 25.04
C ARG A 349 -13.06 -20.13 24.58
N SER A 350 -13.34 -21.31 25.10
CA SER A 350 -12.64 -22.53 24.65
C SER A 350 -13.18 -23.01 23.31
N TYR A 351 -12.38 -23.73 22.56
CA TYR A 351 -12.81 -24.48 21.38
C TYR A 351 -13.36 -25.88 21.73
N GLU A 352 -13.18 -26.35 22.99
CA GLU A 352 -13.46 -27.73 23.37
C GLU A 352 -14.65 -27.88 24.29
N LYS A 353 -14.90 -26.90 25.20
CA LYS A 353 -15.93 -27.01 26.24
C LYS A 353 -16.45 -25.66 26.74
N THR A 354 -17.60 -25.69 27.42
CA THR A 354 -18.07 -24.55 28.21
C THR A 354 -17.31 -24.49 29.54
N TYR A 355 -16.79 -23.32 29.90
CA TYR A 355 -16.15 -23.12 31.21
C TYR A 355 -17.14 -23.11 32.34
N THR A 356 -16.81 -23.80 33.42
CA THR A 356 -17.51 -23.72 34.71
C THR A 356 -17.10 -22.46 35.47
N GLU A 357 -17.85 -22.08 36.52
CA GLU A 357 -17.48 -20.93 37.37
C GLU A 357 -16.10 -21.11 38.02
N THR A 358 -15.81 -22.34 38.46
CA THR A 358 -14.50 -22.67 39.04
C THR A 358 -13.36 -22.52 38.06
N GLU A 359 -13.50 -23.06 36.86
CA GLU A 359 -12.49 -22.92 35.79
C GLU A 359 -12.32 -21.46 35.34
N SER A 360 -13.42 -20.69 35.29
CA SER A 360 -13.37 -19.27 34.99
C SER A 360 -12.57 -18.49 36.04
N SER A 361 -12.76 -18.81 37.32
CA SER A 361 -12.01 -18.21 38.43
C SER A 361 -10.53 -18.58 38.38
N GLU A 362 -10.20 -19.83 38.05
CA GLU A 362 -8.82 -20.30 37.92
C GLU A 362 -8.10 -19.58 36.75
N ILE A 363 -8.78 -19.40 35.61
CA ILE A 363 -8.25 -18.64 34.46
C ILE A 363 -7.97 -17.19 34.86
N LEU A 364 -8.88 -16.56 35.58
CA LEU A 364 -8.74 -15.20 36.06
C LEU A 364 -7.52 -15.06 36.98
N GLU A 365 -7.40 -15.94 38.02
CA GLU A 365 -6.28 -15.94 38.93
C GLU A 365 -4.95 -16.19 38.21
N MET A 366 -4.92 -17.10 37.24
CA MET A 366 -3.77 -17.36 36.42
C MET A 366 -3.30 -16.12 35.66
N ILE A 367 -4.23 -15.43 34.98
CA ILE A 367 -3.92 -14.20 34.24
C ILE A 367 -3.37 -13.13 35.19
N VAL A 368 -4.05 -12.86 36.29
CA VAL A 368 -3.63 -11.85 37.26
C VAL A 368 -2.25 -12.15 37.80
N LYS A 369 -2.00 -13.39 38.28
CA LYS A 369 -0.73 -13.81 38.85
C LYS A 369 0.43 -13.69 37.83
N GLN A 370 0.19 -14.06 36.57
CA GLN A 370 1.22 -13.97 35.53
C GLN A 370 1.53 -12.53 35.17
N VAL A 371 0.49 -11.67 35.06
CA VAL A 371 0.66 -10.25 34.77
C VAL A 371 1.38 -9.53 35.90
N GLU A 372 0.98 -9.75 37.16
CA GLU A 372 1.64 -9.17 38.34
C GLU A 372 3.10 -9.60 38.46
N SER A 373 3.39 -10.87 38.18
CA SER A 373 4.76 -11.38 38.18
C SER A 373 5.65 -10.77 37.11
N LYS A 374 5.16 -10.69 35.88
CA LYS A 374 5.96 -10.24 34.74
C LYS A 374 6.19 -8.74 34.73
N PHE A 375 5.15 -7.96 34.97
CA PHE A 375 5.20 -6.50 34.87
C PHE A 375 5.34 -5.78 36.19
N LYS A 376 5.29 -6.51 37.34
CA LYS A 376 5.28 -5.98 38.71
C LYS A 376 4.16 -4.96 38.93
N LEU A 377 3.03 -5.16 38.28
CA LEU A 377 1.84 -4.35 38.40
C LEU A 377 0.98 -4.84 39.57
N LYS A 378 0.07 -3.95 40.03
CA LYS A 378 -0.94 -4.32 41.03
C LYS A 378 -2.31 -4.23 40.41
N LEU A 379 -3.10 -5.28 40.62
CA LEU A 379 -4.53 -5.27 40.31
C LEU A 379 -5.25 -4.31 41.26
N ASN A 380 -5.99 -3.36 40.72
CA ASN A 380 -6.90 -2.53 41.50
C ASN A 380 -8.10 -3.40 41.89
N LYS A 381 -8.19 -3.79 43.17
CA LYS A 381 -9.37 -4.50 43.68
C LYS A 381 -10.59 -3.61 43.50
N ARG A 382 -11.59 -4.03 42.74
CA ARG A 382 -12.91 -3.43 42.82
C ARG A 382 -13.43 -3.61 44.25
N GLU A 383 -13.83 -2.52 44.91
CA GLU A 383 -14.78 -2.63 45.98
C GLU A 383 -16.05 -3.28 45.39
N GLU A 384 -16.42 -4.43 45.92
CA GLU A 384 -17.71 -5.07 45.65
C GLU A 384 -18.82 -4.12 46.08
N ASN A 385 -19.24 -3.25 45.22
CA ASN A 385 -20.57 -2.62 45.36
C ASN A 385 -21.56 -3.45 44.54
N ALA A 386 -22.26 -4.26 45.30
CA ALA A 386 -23.47 -4.97 44.91
C ALA A 386 -24.39 -4.07 44.06
N ILE A 387 -24.89 -4.58 42.99
CA ILE A 387 -26.29 -4.92 42.67
C ILE A 387 -26.30 -5.65 41.34
#